data_3d4bc74d4d72d141611f4741a68ad2c3
#
_entry.id   3d4bc74d4d72d141611f4741a68ad2c3
#
_cell.length_a   1.000
_cell.length_b   1.000
_cell.length_c   1.000
_cell.angle_alpha   90.00
_cell.angle_beta   90.00
_cell.angle_gamma   90.00
#
_symmetry.space_group_name_H-M   'P 1'
#
loop_
_entity.id
_entity.type
_entity.pdbx_description
1 polymer ?
#
loop_
_entity_poly.entity_id
_entity_poly.type
_entity_poly.pdbx_seq_one_letter_code
_entity_poly.pdbx_strand_id
1 'polypeptide(L)'
;GSGGDRHFMSVPITLKLTQPILGVNNVKWNRRIEPVRYAEAKAAFITATEEVTMRAITYYFNLLLAEENLGTARQNLSNADHLYKVALAKREMGQISENELLQLKLSALNAKASLTEAESDLNAKMFQLRAFLGVGEDENLRPVIPETVDGTKMEYNQVLSKALERNSFAQNIRRRQLEADYEVATARGNLRSIDLFASVGYT
;
A
#
# COMPACT_ATOMS: atom_id res chain seq x y z
N GLY A 1 -75.17 44.57 17.33
CA GLY A 1 -75.03 43.17 17.19
C GLY A 1 -73.70 42.84 16.45
N SER A 2 -72.75 42.40 17.20
CA SER A 2 -71.47 41.98 16.67
C SER A 2 -71.57 40.51 16.28
N GLY A 3 -71.58 40.21 14.98
CA GLY A 3 -71.52 38.89 14.46
C GLY A 3 -70.04 38.51 14.30
N GLY A 4 -69.50 37.66 15.18
CA GLY A 4 -68.17 37.08 15.03
C GLY A 4 -68.23 35.99 14.00
N ASP A 5 -67.62 36.25 12.86
CA ASP A 5 -67.42 35.29 11.81
C ASP A 5 -66.29 34.32 12.24
N ARG A 6 -66.64 33.09 12.59
CA ARG A 6 -65.66 32.03 12.87
C ARG A 6 -65.29 31.32 11.56
N HIS A 7 -64.18 31.71 10.96
CA HIS A 7 -63.56 30.94 9.89
C HIS A 7 -63.04 29.63 10.44
N PHE A 8 -63.72 28.53 10.14
CA PHE A 8 -63.18 27.20 10.32
C PHE A 8 -62.26 26.88 9.12
N MET A 9 -60.99 26.90 9.33
CA MET A 9 -60.05 26.33 8.36
C MET A 9 -60.13 24.80 8.48
N SER A 10 -60.72 24.17 7.48
CA SER A 10 -60.67 22.72 7.34
C SER A 10 -59.46 22.35 6.51
N VAL A 11 -58.57 21.55 7.08
CA VAL A 11 -57.37 21.05 6.41
C VAL A 11 -57.64 19.62 5.96
N PRO A 12 -57.73 19.32 4.65
CA PRO A 12 -58.02 17.95 4.20
C PRO A 12 -56.85 17.01 4.52
N ILE A 13 -57.17 15.88 5.14
CA ILE A 13 -56.20 14.79 5.32
C ILE A 13 -56.11 14.02 4.01
N THR A 14 -55.02 14.21 3.26
CA THR A 14 -54.78 13.48 2.03
C THR A 14 -53.75 12.39 2.30
N LEU A 15 -54.19 11.15 2.34
CA LEU A 15 -53.29 9.98 2.40
C LEU A 15 -52.88 9.64 0.98
N LYS A 16 -51.59 9.95 0.61
CA LYS A 16 -51.07 9.59 -0.71
C LYS A 16 -50.23 8.33 -0.57
N LEU A 17 -50.84 7.19 -0.88
CA LEU A 17 -50.14 5.91 -1.01
C LEU A 17 -49.61 5.79 -2.44
N THR A 18 -48.30 6.01 -2.64
CA THR A 18 -47.67 5.84 -3.96
C THR A 18 -46.99 4.49 -3.99
N GLN A 19 -47.69 3.46 -4.45
CA GLN A 19 -47.13 2.15 -4.71
C GLN A 19 -47.07 1.95 -6.23
N PRO A 20 -45.90 1.74 -6.85
CA PRO A 20 -45.80 1.41 -8.27
C PRO A 20 -46.31 -0.02 -8.49
N ILE A 21 -47.55 -0.14 -9.01
CA ILE A 21 -48.24 -1.41 -9.22
C ILE A 21 -47.66 -2.17 -10.45
N LEU A 22 -46.97 -1.47 -11.34
CA LEU A 22 -46.44 -2.00 -12.61
C LEU A 22 -44.95 -1.73 -12.82
N GLY A 23 -44.21 -1.38 -11.78
CA GLY A 23 -42.74 -1.19 -11.85
C GLY A 23 -42.00 -2.49 -11.64
N VAL A 24 -40.79 -2.59 -12.25
CA VAL A 24 -39.80 -3.63 -11.92
C VAL A 24 -39.67 -3.68 -10.40
N ASN A 25 -39.83 -4.85 -9.80
CA ASN A 25 -39.75 -5.03 -8.35
C ASN A 25 -38.29 -4.83 -7.89
N ASN A 26 -37.91 -3.57 -7.68
CA ASN A 26 -36.56 -3.17 -7.27
C ASN A 26 -36.12 -3.87 -5.99
N VAL A 27 -37.04 -4.16 -5.08
CA VAL A 27 -36.78 -4.88 -3.83
C VAL A 27 -36.29 -6.31 -4.12
N LYS A 28 -36.92 -7.01 -5.07
CA LYS A 28 -36.55 -8.36 -5.46
C LYS A 28 -35.20 -8.40 -6.18
N TRP A 29 -34.95 -7.41 -7.03
CA TRP A 29 -33.65 -7.27 -7.72
C TRP A 29 -32.53 -6.89 -6.77
N ASN A 30 -32.74 -5.93 -5.89
CA ASN A 30 -31.75 -5.52 -4.89
C ASN A 30 -31.37 -6.70 -3.98
N ARG A 31 -32.32 -7.52 -3.54
CA ARG A 31 -32.02 -8.72 -2.76
C ARG A 31 -31.09 -9.71 -3.48
N ARG A 32 -31.12 -9.74 -4.81
CA ARG A 32 -30.25 -10.62 -5.61
C ARG A 32 -28.91 -9.99 -5.94
N ILE A 33 -28.87 -8.68 -6.16
CA ILE A 33 -27.68 -7.94 -6.58
C ILE A 33 -26.76 -7.66 -5.39
N GLU A 34 -27.29 -7.27 -4.23
CA GLU A 34 -26.51 -6.89 -3.07
C GLU A 34 -25.54 -7.97 -2.55
N PRO A 35 -25.93 -9.25 -2.45
CA PRO A 35 -24.97 -10.31 -2.07
C PRO A 35 -23.82 -10.46 -3.06
N VAL A 36 -24.09 -10.25 -4.36
CA VAL A 36 -23.08 -10.33 -5.42
C VAL A 36 -22.12 -9.15 -5.32
N ARG A 37 -22.62 -7.94 -5.13
CA ARG A 37 -21.80 -6.74 -4.90
C ARG A 37 -20.92 -6.88 -3.68
N TYR A 38 -21.44 -7.42 -2.59
CA TYR A 38 -20.65 -7.68 -1.40
C TYR A 38 -19.54 -8.70 -1.65
N ALA A 39 -19.87 -9.81 -2.34
CA ALA A 39 -18.87 -10.82 -2.70
C ALA A 39 -17.79 -10.26 -3.63
N GLU A 40 -18.18 -9.43 -4.60
CA GLU A 40 -17.24 -8.73 -5.50
C GLU A 40 -16.31 -7.77 -4.72
N ALA A 41 -16.86 -6.94 -3.85
CA ALA A 41 -16.09 -6.02 -3.00
C ALA A 41 -15.12 -6.78 -2.08
N LYS A 42 -15.56 -7.91 -1.50
CA LYS A 42 -14.72 -8.77 -0.68
C LYS A 42 -13.58 -9.40 -1.49
N ALA A 43 -13.87 -9.91 -2.67
CA ALA A 43 -12.85 -10.48 -3.56
C ALA A 43 -11.83 -9.40 -3.98
N ALA A 44 -12.29 -8.20 -4.35
CA ALA A 44 -11.43 -7.07 -4.67
C ALA A 44 -10.53 -6.66 -3.49
N PHE A 45 -11.05 -6.68 -2.26
CA PHE A 45 -10.27 -6.42 -1.05
C PHE A 45 -9.17 -7.47 -0.84
N ILE A 46 -9.48 -8.76 -1.00
CA ILE A 46 -8.50 -9.86 -0.88
C ILE A 46 -7.38 -9.66 -1.90
N THR A 47 -7.74 -9.51 -3.19
CA THR A 47 -6.76 -9.31 -4.27
C THR A 47 -5.86 -8.09 -4.01
N ALA A 48 -6.43 -6.99 -3.56
CA ALA A 48 -5.67 -5.80 -3.28
C ALA A 48 -4.76 -5.96 -2.03
N THR A 49 -5.17 -6.74 -1.02
CA THR A 49 -4.32 -7.09 0.13
C THR A 49 -3.16 -7.96 -0.30
N GLU A 50 -3.39 -8.95 -1.17
CA GLU A 50 -2.34 -9.77 -1.76
C GLU A 50 -1.33 -8.93 -2.56
N GLU A 51 -1.80 -7.96 -3.34
CA GLU A 51 -0.94 -7.05 -4.11
C GLU A 51 -0.05 -6.20 -3.19
N VAL A 52 -0.59 -5.62 -2.13
CA VAL A 52 0.20 -4.86 -1.13
C VAL A 52 1.24 -5.77 -0.48
N THR A 53 0.85 -6.99 -0.13
CA THR A 53 1.74 -7.98 0.47
C THR A 53 2.91 -8.33 -0.46
N MET A 54 2.62 -8.60 -1.73
CA MET A 54 3.65 -8.92 -2.72
C MET A 54 4.60 -7.74 -2.97
N ARG A 55 4.09 -6.52 -3.00
CA ARG A 55 4.93 -5.32 -3.12
C ARG A 55 5.82 -5.13 -1.89
N ALA A 56 5.29 -5.32 -0.69
CA ALA A 56 6.09 -5.24 0.55
C ALA A 56 7.24 -6.24 0.55
N ILE A 57 6.96 -7.49 0.17
CA ILE A 57 7.97 -8.55 0.02
C ILE A 57 9.04 -8.13 -0.99
N THR A 58 8.62 -7.66 -2.17
CA THR A 58 9.53 -7.27 -3.24
C THR A 58 10.45 -6.14 -2.81
N TYR A 59 9.94 -5.08 -2.21
CA TYR A 59 10.77 -3.97 -1.73
C TYR A 59 11.73 -4.39 -0.62
N TYR A 60 11.28 -5.25 0.29
CA TYR A 60 12.13 -5.77 1.36
C TYR A 60 13.30 -6.60 0.81
N PHE A 61 13.04 -7.55 -0.08
CA PHE A 61 14.09 -8.38 -0.67
C PHE A 61 15.02 -7.59 -1.59
N ASN A 62 14.51 -6.60 -2.32
CA ASN A 62 15.34 -5.70 -3.11
C ASN A 62 16.32 -4.92 -2.23
N LEU A 63 15.89 -4.47 -1.06
CA LEU A 63 16.75 -3.79 -0.10
C LEU A 63 17.81 -4.73 0.47
N LEU A 64 17.45 -5.96 0.86
CA LEU A 64 18.40 -6.99 1.30
C LEU A 64 19.46 -7.27 0.25
N LEU A 65 19.05 -7.44 -1.00
CA LEU A 65 19.97 -7.70 -2.11
C LEU A 65 20.92 -6.51 -2.33
N ALA A 66 20.43 -5.29 -2.24
CA ALA A 66 21.26 -4.09 -2.37
C ALA A 66 22.30 -3.99 -1.23
N GLU A 67 21.93 -4.39 0.00
CA GLU A 67 22.84 -4.42 1.16
C GLU A 67 23.95 -5.47 0.98
N GLU A 68 23.62 -6.67 0.51
CA GLU A 68 24.59 -7.72 0.17
C GLU A 68 25.52 -7.29 -0.96
N ASN A 69 24.98 -6.66 -2.00
CA ASN A 69 25.78 -6.13 -3.10
C ASN A 69 26.76 -5.05 -2.63
N LEU A 70 26.32 -4.19 -1.71
CA LEU A 70 27.21 -3.19 -1.09
C LEU A 70 28.33 -3.85 -0.29
N GLY A 71 28.02 -4.88 0.50
CA GLY A 71 29.02 -5.69 1.21
C GLY A 71 30.06 -6.27 0.27
N THR A 72 29.61 -6.87 -0.82
CA THR A 72 30.46 -7.45 -1.87
C THR A 72 31.32 -6.37 -2.54
N ALA A 73 30.74 -5.21 -2.89
CA ALA A 73 31.49 -4.12 -3.52
C ALA A 73 32.59 -3.56 -2.61
N ARG A 74 32.31 -3.44 -1.30
CA ARG A 74 33.32 -3.04 -0.29
C ARG A 74 34.47 -4.04 -0.21
N GLN A 75 34.15 -5.32 -0.18
CA GLN A 75 35.19 -6.38 -0.17
C GLN A 75 36.02 -6.36 -1.43
N ASN A 76 35.39 -6.19 -2.60
CA ASN A 76 36.09 -6.11 -3.89
C ASN A 76 37.03 -4.91 -3.97
N LEU A 77 36.58 -3.73 -3.47
CA LEU A 77 37.45 -2.56 -3.40
C LEU A 77 38.64 -2.80 -2.47
N SER A 78 38.40 -3.38 -1.28
CA SER A 78 39.49 -3.71 -0.34
C SER A 78 40.53 -4.65 -0.96
N ASN A 79 40.07 -5.67 -1.68
CA ASN A 79 40.94 -6.62 -2.37
C ASN A 79 41.73 -5.94 -3.51
N ALA A 80 41.05 -5.11 -4.33
CA ALA A 80 41.68 -4.42 -5.45
C ALA A 80 42.74 -3.40 -4.98
N ASP A 81 42.43 -2.64 -3.91
CA ASP A 81 43.35 -1.72 -3.28
C ASP A 81 44.60 -2.44 -2.69
N HIS A 82 44.37 -3.59 -2.05
CA HIS A 82 45.49 -4.40 -1.54
C HIS A 82 46.39 -4.89 -2.66
N LEU A 83 45.81 -5.44 -3.74
CA LEU A 83 46.57 -5.89 -4.90
C LEU A 83 47.35 -4.74 -5.55
N TYR A 84 46.75 -3.56 -5.68
CA TYR A 84 47.44 -2.39 -6.22
C TYR A 84 48.59 -1.94 -5.32
N LYS A 85 48.46 -1.93 -3.99
CA LYS A 85 49.55 -1.62 -3.05
C LYS A 85 50.71 -2.61 -3.17
N VAL A 86 50.38 -3.91 -3.25
CA VAL A 86 51.43 -4.95 -3.48
C VAL A 86 52.13 -4.74 -4.83
N ALA A 87 51.38 -4.38 -5.86
CA ALA A 87 51.93 -4.12 -7.19
C ALA A 87 52.87 -2.91 -7.20
N LEU A 88 52.55 -1.84 -6.46
CA LEU A 88 53.44 -0.67 -6.29
C LEU A 88 54.77 -1.09 -5.71
N ALA A 89 54.80 -1.88 -4.63
CA ALA A 89 56.03 -2.38 -4.03
C ALA A 89 56.81 -3.27 -4.98
N LYS A 90 56.18 -4.16 -5.75
CA LYS A 90 56.79 -5.00 -6.76
C LYS A 90 57.38 -4.21 -7.92
N ARG A 91 56.71 -3.10 -8.31
CA ARG A 91 57.23 -2.20 -9.36
C ARG A 91 58.52 -1.52 -8.94
N GLU A 92 58.57 -1.03 -7.68
CA GLU A 92 59.77 -0.42 -7.11
C GLU A 92 60.97 -1.40 -7.11
N MET A 93 60.70 -2.70 -6.91
CA MET A 93 61.70 -3.77 -6.99
C MET A 93 61.99 -4.24 -8.42
N GLY A 94 61.34 -3.65 -9.43
CA GLY A 94 61.53 -4.05 -10.83
C GLY A 94 60.89 -5.39 -11.21
N GLN A 95 59.99 -5.94 -10.39
CA GLN A 95 59.41 -7.28 -10.55
C GLN A 95 58.18 -7.32 -11.47
N ILE A 96 57.56 -6.17 -11.74
CA ILE A 96 56.40 -6.05 -12.64
C ILE A 96 56.59 -4.90 -13.62
N SER A 97 55.91 -4.97 -14.75
CA SER A 97 55.88 -3.91 -15.75
C SER A 97 54.98 -2.75 -15.33
N GLU A 98 55.18 -1.59 -15.93
CA GLU A 98 54.32 -0.43 -15.74
C GLU A 98 52.87 -0.70 -16.21
N ASN A 99 52.75 -1.46 -17.31
CA ASN A 99 51.44 -1.84 -17.85
C ASN A 99 50.64 -2.71 -16.87
N GLU A 100 51.27 -3.68 -16.22
CA GLU A 100 50.61 -4.49 -15.17
C GLU A 100 50.19 -3.65 -13.98
N LEU A 101 51.00 -2.67 -13.55
CA LEU A 101 50.66 -1.74 -12.48
C LEU A 101 49.47 -0.90 -12.86
N LEU A 102 49.42 -0.37 -14.09
CA LEU A 102 48.28 0.44 -14.57
C LEU A 102 47.00 -0.37 -14.68
N GLN A 103 47.09 -1.65 -15.07
CA GLN A 103 45.90 -2.54 -15.07
C GLN A 103 45.35 -2.76 -13.66
N LEU A 104 46.20 -2.96 -12.66
CA LEU A 104 45.74 -3.10 -11.27
C LEU A 104 45.20 -1.79 -10.69
N LYS A 105 45.77 -0.64 -11.09
CA LYS A 105 45.23 0.67 -10.75
C LYS A 105 43.83 0.87 -11.34
N LEU A 106 43.66 0.51 -12.61
CA LEU A 106 42.33 0.59 -13.27
C LEU A 106 41.32 -0.32 -12.59
N SER A 107 41.73 -1.53 -12.18
CA SER A 107 40.90 -2.46 -11.43
C SER A 107 40.43 -1.84 -10.10
N ALA A 108 41.31 -1.19 -9.35
CA ALA A 108 40.95 -0.51 -8.11
C ALA A 108 39.98 0.69 -8.34
N LEU A 109 40.20 1.45 -9.40
CA LEU A 109 39.31 2.54 -9.78
C LEU A 109 37.92 2.03 -10.19
N ASN A 110 37.84 0.94 -10.94
CA ASN A 110 36.58 0.31 -11.30
C ASN A 110 35.84 -0.24 -10.07
N ALA A 111 36.59 -0.88 -9.14
CA ALA A 111 35.99 -1.35 -7.89
C ALA A 111 35.42 -0.19 -7.03
N LYS A 112 36.12 0.95 -7.03
CA LYS A 112 35.63 2.15 -6.36
C LYS A 112 34.34 2.72 -7.00
N ALA A 113 34.31 2.73 -8.34
CA ALA A 113 33.09 3.14 -9.06
C ALA A 113 31.91 2.21 -8.74
N SER A 114 32.14 0.89 -8.75
CA SER A 114 31.12 -0.12 -8.38
C SER A 114 30.63 0.03 -6.94
N LEU A 115 31.51 0.41 -6.00
CA LEU A 115 31.10 0.72 -4.63
C LEU A 115 30.13 1.92 -4.58
N THR A 116 30.47 3.01 -5.29
CA THR A 116 29.63 4.20 -5.34
C THR A 116 28.26 3.89 -5.96
N GLU A 117 28.23 3.05 -6.99
CA GLU A 117 26.98 2.58 -7.60
C GLU A 117 26.15 1.73 -6.63
N ALA A 118 26.77 0.80 -5.90
CA ALA A 118 26.09 -0.02 -4.90
C ALA A 118 25.54 0.83 -3.73
N GLU A 119 26.27 1.86 -3.28
CA GLU A 119 25.78 2.82 -2.28
C GLU A 119 24.57 3.61 -2.77
N SER A 120 24.60 4.06 -4.02
CA SER A 120 23.48 4.76 -4.65
C SER A 120 22.26 3.85 -4.80
N ASP A 121 22.44 2.59 -5.22
CA ASP A 121 21.35 1.61 -5.34
C ASP A 121 20.73 1.30 -3.98
N LEU A 122 21.53 1.09 -2.94
CA LEU A 122 21.02 0.88 -1.57
C LEU A 122 20.15 2.05 -1.12
N ASN A 123 20.61 3.29 -1.33
CA ASN A 123 19.84 4.48 -0.98
C ASN A 123 18.52 4.56 -1.75
N ALA A 124 18.53 4.22 -3.04
CA ALA A 124 17.32 4.18 -3.86
C ALA A 124 16.32 3.12 -3.38
N LYS A 125 16.79 1.89 -3.04
CA LYS A 125 15.92 0.83 -2.51
C LYS A 125 15.38 1.18 -1.12
N MET A 126 16.19 1.81 -0.28
CA MET A 126 15.75 2.31 1.03
C MET A 126 14.66 3.38 0.88
N PHE A 127 14.84 4.33 -0.04
CA PHE A 127 13.84 5.35 -0.33
C PHE A 127 12.53 4.74 -0.83
N GLN A 128 12.60 3.76 -1.74
CA GLN A 128 11.41 3.06 -2.25
C GLN A 128 10.64 2.36 -1.14
N LEU A 129 11.33 1.64 -0.25
CA LEU A 129 10.69 0.97 0.88
C LEU A 129 10.07 1.97 1.86
N ARG A 130 10.78 3.05 2.21
CA ARG A 130 10.26 4.11 3.08
C ARG A 130 9.02 4.78 2.51
N ALA A 131 9.06 5.13 1.23
CA ALA A 131 7.92 5.73 0.54
C ALA A 131 6.71 4.78 0.51
N PHE A 132 6.94 3.49 0.30
CA PHE A 132 5.91 2.47 0.33
C PHE A 132 5.30 2.30 1.73
N LEU A 133 6.13 2.31 2.79
CA LEU A 133 5.69 2.18 4.18
C LEU A 133 5.10 3.48 4.75
N GLY A 134 5.28 4.62 4.08
CA GLY A 134 4.88 5.92 4.59
C GLY A 134 5.67 6.37 5.83
N VAL A 135 6.93 5.95 5.93
CA VAL A 135 7.82 6.22 7.06
C VAL A 135 8.73 7.40 6.70
N GLY A 136 8.92 8.35 7.65
CA GLY A 136 9.79 9.51 7.47
C GLY A 136 11.28 9.15 7.44
N GLU A 137 12.11 10.16 7.10
CA GLU A 137 13.57 9.99 6.98
C GLU A 137 14.25 9.68 8.34
N ASP A 138 13.61 10.02 9.45
CA ASP A 138 14.16 9.87 10.82
C ASP A 138 14.13 8.41 11.32
N GLU A 139 13.36 7.51 10.70
CA GLU A 139 13.35 6.09 11.06
C GLU A 139 14.43 5.33 10.30
N ASN A 140 15.49 4.90 10.99
CA ASN A 140 16.51 4.01 10.45
C ASN A 140 15.93 2.59 10.25
N LEU A 141 15.52 2.30 9.02
CA LEU A 141 15.17 0.96 8.61
C LEU A 141 16.45 0.22 8.25
N ARG A 142 16.86 -0.74 9.06
CA ARG A 142 17.90 -1.71 8.68
C ARG A 142 17.22 -3.03 8.38
N PRO A 143 17.36 -3.57 7.16
CA PRO A 143 16.95 -4.94 6.90
C PRO A 143 17.89 -5.85 7.68
N VAL A 144 17.33 -6.77 8.45
CA VAL A 144 18.11 -7.79 9.15
C VAL A 144 18.01 -9.07 8.35
N ILE A 145 19.14 -9.62 7.97
CA ILE A 145 19.19 -10.94 7.35
C ILE A 145 18.91 -11.95 8.45
N PRO A 146 17.82 -12.69 8.37
CA PRO A 146 17.55 -13.69 9.39
C PRO A 146 18.52 -14.85 9.26
N GLU A 147 19.32 -15.08 10.28
CA GLU A 147 20.21 -16.24 10.36
C GLU A 147 19.42 -17.56 10.53
N THR A 148 18.17 -17.47 10.95
CA THR A 148 17.28 -18.62 11.13
C THR A 148 15.87 -18.34 10.61
N VAL A 149 15.15 -19.38 10.19
CA VAL A 149 13.77 -19.31 9.64
C VAL A 149 12.78 -18.68 10.61
N ASP A 150 13.02 -18.75 11.92
CA ASP A 150 12.13 -18.19 12.95
C ASP A 150 12.26 -16.66 13.06
N GLY A 151 13.45 -16.09 12.86
CA GLY A 151 13.66 -14.64 12.81
C GLY A 151 13.00 -13.99 11.60
N THR A 152 12.99 -14.69 10.46
CA THR A 152 12.38 -14.21 9.20
C THR A 152 10.89 -13.89 9.35
N LYS A 153 10.15 -14.72 10.10
CA LYS A 153 8.70 -14.54 10.25
C LYS A 153 8.33 -13.26 11.01
N MET A 154 9.14 -12.86 11.98
CA MET A 154 8.79 -11.73 12.84
C MET A 154 9.08 -10.39 12.15
N GLU A 155 10.18 -10.27 11.44
CA GLU A 155 10.55 -9.05 10.73
C GLU A 155 9.69 -8.82 9.48
N TYR A 156 9.42 -9.87 8.73
CA TYR A 156 8.48 -9.82 7.62
C TYR A 156 7.09 -9.37 8.08
N ASN A 157 6.59 -9.93 9.17
CA ASN A 157 5.29 -9.54 9.73
C ASN A 157 5.27 -8.08 10.20
N GLN A 158 6.38 -7.54 10.72
CA GLN A 158 6.47 -6.12 11.08
C GLN A 158 6.44 -5.21 9.86
N VAL A 159 7.16 -5.55 8.79
CA VAL A 159 7.10 -4.80 7.52
C VAL A 159 5.71 -4.87 6.92
N LEU A 160 5.11 -6.04 6.90
CA LEU A 160 3.76 -6.25 6.38
C LEU A 160 2.71 -5.47 7.17
N SER A 161 2.76 -5.51 8.52
CA SER A 161 1.82 -4.77 9.35
C SER A 161 1.93 -3.27 9.15
N LYS A 162 3.15 -2.73 9.10
CA LYS A 162 3.39 -1.31 8.80
C LYS A 162 2.91 -0.93 7.39
N ALA A 163 3.13 -1.81 6.40
CA ALA A 163 2.64 -1.60 5.04
C ALA A 163 1.10 -1.53 4.99
N LEU A 164 0.42 -2.44 5.68
CA LEU A 164 -1.04 -2.48 5.73
C LEU A 164 -1.64 -1.32 6.54
N GLU A 165 -0.95 -0.83 7.57
CA GLU A 165 -1.44 0.25 8.42
C GLU A 165 -1.22 1.65 7.82
N ARG A 166 -0.07 1.89 7.19
CA ARG A 166 0.37 3.24 6.79
C ARG A 166 0.34 3.50 5.28
N ASN A 167 0.34 2.45 4.47
CA ASN A 167 0.31 2.60 3.02
C ASN A 167 -1.02 3.20 2.55
N SER A 168 -0.96 4.26 1.74
CA SER A 168 -2.15 4.94 1.21
C SER A 168 -3.06 4.01 0.39
N PHE A 169 -2.48 3.03 -0.28
CA PHE A 169 -3.20 2.02 -1.04
C PHE A 169 -3.97 1.06 -0.12
N ALA A 170 -3.33 0.57 0.96
CA ALA A 170 -3.98 -0.27 1.98
C ALA A 170 -5.11 0.48 2.69
N GLN A 171 -4.93 1.77 3.00
CA GLN A 171 -5.98 2.62 3.58
C GLN A 171 -7.14 2.83 2.60
N ASN A 172 -6.85 3.02 1.31
CA ASN A 172 -7.87 3.13 0.28
C ASN A 172 -8.72 1.85 0.16
N ILE A 173 -8.09 0.68 0.23
CA ILE A 173 -8.78 -0.61 0.22
C ILE A 173 -9.69 -0.75 1.44
N ARG A 174 -9.19 -0.43 2.63
CA ARG A 174 -10.00 -0.47 3.86
C ARG A 174 -11.20 0.48 3.78
N ARG A 175 -11.01 1.68 3.21
CA ARG A 175 -12.10 2.62 2.97
C ARG A 175 -13.15 2.04 2.02
N ARG A 176 -12.72 1.46 0.89
CA ARG A 176 -13.66 0.84 -0.08
C ARG A 176 -14.45 -0.32 0.52
N GLN A 177 -13.81 -1.12 1.37
CA GLN A 177 -14.51 -2.19 2.09
C GLN A 177 -15.60 -1.61 3.02
N LEU A 178 -15.26 -0.59 3.82
CA LEU A 178 -16.23 0.06 4.71
C LEU A 178 -17.36 0.74 3.92
N GLU A 179 -17.06 1.35 2.77
CA GLU A 179 -18.07 1.92 1.87
C GLU A 179 -19.01 0.84 1.33
N ALA A 180 -18.48 -0.30 0.89
CA ALA A 180 -19.30 -1.43 0.41
C ALA A 180 -20.18 -2.02 1.54
N ASP A 181 -19.63 -2.19 2.74
CA ASP A 181 -20.38 -2.64 3.91
C ASP A 181 -21.51 -1.65 4.27
N TYR A 182 -21.23 -0.34 4.17
CA TYR A 182 -22.22 0.72 4.38
C TYR A 182 -23.34 0.68 3.32
N GLU A 183 -22.98 0.52 2.04
CA GLU A 183 -23.97 0.40 0.95
C GLU A 183 -24.89 -0.81 1.16
N VAL A 184 -24.32 -1.96 1.54
CA VAL A 184 -25.10 -3.16 1.88
C VAL A 184 -26.02 -2.93 3.07
N ALA A 185 -25.52 -2.27 4.13
CA ALA A 185 -26.31 -1.95 5.31
C ALA A 185 -27.47 -0.97 4.97
N THR A 186 -27.17 0.05 4.15
CA THR A 186 -28.17 1.03 3.68
C THR A 186 -29.23 0.37 2.81
N ALA A 187 -28.83 -0.48 1.87
CA ALA A 187 -29.76 -1.22 1.02
C ALA A 187 -30.67 -2.15 1.84
N ARG A 188 -30.11 -2.84 2.85
CA ARG A 188 -30.90 -3.65 3.81
C ARG A 188 -31.86 -2.79 4.65
N GLY A 189 -31.41 -1.61 5.06
CA GLY A 189 -32.24 -0.63 5.78
C GLY A 189 -33.43 -0.16 4.92
N ASN A 190 -33.16 0.25 3.67
CA ASN A 190 -34.19 0.69 2.72
C ASN A 190 -35.20 -0.40 2.37
N LEU A 191 -34.80 -1.68 2.41
CA LEU A 191 -35.71 -2.81 2.23
C LEU A 191 -36.71 -2.96 3.40
N ARG A 192 -36.39 -2.42 4.56
CA ARG A 192 -37.21 -2.48 5.78
C ARG A 192 -37.98 -1.18 6.07
N SER A 193 -37.55 -0.06 5.44
CA SER A 193 -38.23 1.23 5.61
C SER A 193 -39.42 1.30 4.68
N ILE A 194 -40.60 1.52 5.28
CA ILE A 194 -41.82 1.90 4.54
C ILE A 194 -41.97 3.39 4.77
N ASP A 195 -41.72 4.20 3.74
CA ASP A 195 -41.94 5.64 3.81
C ASP A 195 -43.44 5.92 3.81
N LEU A 196 -43.94 6.23 4.96
CA LEU A 196 -45.35 6.62 5.14
C LEU A 196 -45.44 8.16 5.12
N PHE A 197 -45.83 8.72 3.98
CA PHE A 197 -46.17 10.14 3.91
C PHE A 197 -47.66 10.33 4.19
N ALA A 198 -47.97 10.87 5.35
CA ALA A 198 -49.30 11.32 5.66
C ALA A 198 -49.32 12.85 5.69
N SER A 199 -50.01 13.51 4.77
CA SER A 199 -50.34 14.94 4.87
C SER A 199 -51.78 15.12 5.33
N VAL A 200 -51.93 15.80 6.43
CA VAL A 200 -53.25 16.13 6.99
C VAL A 200 -53.61 17.55 6.57
N GLY A 201 -54.54 17.68 5.64
CA GLY A 201 -55.12 18.98 5.29
C GLY A 201 -56.57 19.05 5.75
N TYR A 202 -56.95 20.10 6.44
CA TYR A 202 -58.30 20.38 6.91
C TYR A 202 -58.87 21.54 6.08
N THR A 203 -59.98 21.32 5.37
CA THR A 203 -60.76 22.39 4.67
C THR A 203 -61.94 22.85 5.50
#